data_7b132f92fd2808575f5611899535fc61
#
_entry.id   7b132f92fd2808575f5611899535fc61
#
_cell.length_a   1.000
_cell.length_b   1.000
_cell.length_c   1.000
_cell.angle_alpha   90.00
_cell.angle_beta   90.00
_cell.angle_gamma   90.00
#
_symmetry.space_group_name_H-M   'P 1'
#
loop_
_entity.id
_entity.type
_entity.pdbx_description
1 polymer ?
#
loop_
_entity_poly.entity_id
_entity_poly.type
_entity_poly.pdbx_seq_one_letter_code
_entity_poly.pdbx_strand_id
1 'polypeptide(L)'
;MVADLDACRTARLPFPDDAFDEFLASHVLEHLNDPLAFVQELHRIAKPGAKLVFRVPFGSSDDADVDPTHVRRYFTRSFWYFSQLCYTHFDYGYRGDWETESVVLTVDASRHAGKDFDSLMEEVRSRRNVVLEMIATLVAVKPAREPGSAQAPPMRLEFQHVQLGPRHSDR
;
A
#
# COMPACT_ATOMS: atom_id res chain seq x y z
N MET A 1 18.34 -15.57 2.28
CA MET A 1 17.15 -16.45 2.31
C MET A 1 16.17 -15.90 1.29
N VAL A 2 15.70 -16.70 0.36
CA VAL A 2 14.67 -16.31 -0.61
C VAL A 2 13.38 -16.97 -0.14
N ALA A 3 12.33 -16.20 0.14
CA ALA A 3 11.01 -16.71 0.49
C ALA A 3 10.06 -16.45 -0.69
N ASP A 4 9.24 -17.43 -1.03
CA ASP A 4 8.12 -17.26 -1.93
C ASP A 4 6.99 -16.57 -1.16
N LEU A 5 6.77 -15.29 -1.45
CA LEU A 5 5.79 -14.47 -0.73
C LEU A 5 4.34 -14.83 -1.11
N ASP A 6 4.11 -15.42 -2.28
CA ASP A 6 2.79 -15.95 -2.65
C ASP A 6 2.42 -17.24 -1.91
N ALA A 7 3.41 -17.92 -1.33
CA ALA A 7 3.18 -19.11 -0.51
C ALA A 7 2.68 -18.80 0.92
N CYS A 8 2.52 -17.55 1.32
CA CYS A 8 2.14 -17.17 2.69
C CYS A 8 0.77 -17.73 3.14
N ARG A 9 -0.09 -18.14 2.21
CA ARG A 9 -1.34 -18.84 2.53
C ARG A 9 -1.09 -20.27 3.08
N THR A 10 -0.04 -20.95 2.61
CA THR A 10 0.24 -22.35 2.90
C THR A 10 1.51 -22.57 3.72
N ALA A 11 2.43 -21.59 3.71
CA ALA A 11 3.70 -21.65 4.41
C ALA A 11 3.94 -20.35 5.19
N ARG A 12 4.29 -20.49 6.47
CA ARG A 12 4.68 -19.36 7.30
C ARG A 12 6.10 -18.91 6.99
N LEU A 13 6.35 -17.61 7.10
CA LEU A 13 7.72 -17.10 7.10
C LEU A 13 8.48 -17.65 8.34
N PRO A 14 9.79 -17.94 8.21
CA PRO A 14 10.57 -18.60 9.27
C PRO A 14 10.96 -17.62 10.40
N PHE A 15 9.99 -16.82 10.84
CA PHE A 15 10.15 -15.86 11.93
C PHE A 15 9.10 -16.11 13.00
N PRO A 16 9.42 -15.86 14.28
CA PRO A 16 8.45 -15.96 15.37
C PRO A 16 7.41 -14.85 15.27
N ASP A 17 6.30 -15.02 16.00
CA ASP A 17 5.31 -13.97 16.19
C ASP A 17 5.97 -12.78 16.91
N ASP A 18 5.49 -11.56 16.65
CA ASP A 18 5.91 -10.32 17.32
C ASP A 18 7.44 -10.07 17.29
N ALA A 19 8.07 -10.36 16.15
CA ALA A 19 9.53 -10.28 16.01
C ALA A 19 10.05 -8.91 15.55
N PHE A 20 9.26 -8.18 14.76
CA PHE A 20 9.75 -7.00 14.04
C PHE A 20 8.96 -5.73 14.37
N ASP A 21 9.68 -4.60 14.39
CA ASP A 21 9.13 -3.27 14.63
C ASP A 21 8.82 -2.52 13.33
N GLU A 22 9.53 -2.86 12.23
CA GLU A 22 9.40 -2.16 10.95
C GLU A 22 9.54 -3.12 9.77
N PHE A 23 8.77 -2.80 8.70
CA PHE A 23 8.81 -3.51 7.42
C PHE A 23 8.83 -2.50 6.27
N LEU A 24 9.58 -2.82 5.23
CA LEU A 24 9.54 -2.11 3.95
C LEU A 24 9.29 -3.12 2.84
N ALA A 25 8.22 -2.90 2.09
CA ALA A 25 7.91 -3.64 0.87
C ALA A 25 7.83 -2.64 -0.30
N SER A 26 8.92 -2.54 -1.05
CA SER A 26 9.05 -1.62 -2.18
C SER A 26 8.95 -2.40 -3.48
N HIS A 27 7.92 -2.09 -4.28
CA HIS A 27 7.64 -2.77 -5.55
C HIS A 27 7.57 -4.31 -5.38
N VAL A 28 6.73 -4.74 -4.46
CA VAL A 28 6.48 -6.16 -4.15
C VAL A 28 5.01 -6.48 -4.26
N LEU A 29 4.15 -5.61 -3.71
CA LEU A 29 2.75 -5.90 -3.50
C LEU A 29 1.98 -6.07 -4.84
N GLU A 30 2.38 -5.33 -5.86
CA GLU A 30 1.82 -5.37 -7.22
C GLU A 30 2.05 -6.70 -7.94
N HIS A 31 3.07 -7.45 -7.53
CA HIS A 31 3.40 -8.76 -8.11
C HIS A 31 2.70 -9.93 -7.41
N LEU A 32 2.10 -9.73 -6.23
CA LEU A 32 1.55 -10.82 -5.43
C LEU A 32 0.16 -11.23 -5.92
N ASN A 33 -0.04 -12.54 -6.09
CA ASN A 33 -1.34 -13.12 -6.38
C ASN A 33 -2.25 -13.12 -5.13
N ASP A 34 -1.69 -13.28 -3.93
CA ASP A 34 -2.42 -13.26 -2.66
C ASP A 34 -1.85 -12.24 -1.66
N PRO A 35 -2.07 -10.94 -1.88
CA PRO A 35 -1.58 -9.90 -0.98
C PRO A 35 -2.19 -9.96 0.42
N LEU A 36 -3.43 -10.49 0.58
CA LEU A 36 -4.05 -10.61 1.90
C LEU A 36 -3.31 -11.64 2.77
N ALA A 37 -2.95 -12.80 2.21
CA ALA A 37 -2.19 -13.80 2.93
C ALA A 37 -0.80 -13.28 3.32
N PHE A 38 -0.12 -12.56 2.41
CA PHE A 38 1.18 -11.95 2.70
C PHE A 38 1.08 -10.91 3.82
N VAL A 39 0.15 -9.96 3.73
CA VAL A 39 -0.02 -8.90 4.73
C VAL A 39 -0.48 -9.45 6.08
N GLN A 40 -1.27 -10.53 6.09
CA GLN A 40 -1.63 -11.25 7.32
C GLN A 40 -0.41 -11.89 7.97
N GLU A 41 0.47 -12.47 7.18
CA GLU A 41 1.70 -13.08 7.70
C GLU A 41 2.67 -12.01 8.24
N LEU A 42 2.79 -10.86 7.57
CA LEU A 42 3.50 -9.71 8.11
C LEU A 42 2.89 -9.26 9.45
N HIS A 43 1.55 -9.25 9.56
CA HIS A 43 0.89 -8.91 10.82
C HIS A 43 1.24 -9.91 11.94
N ARG A 44 1.31 -11.20 11.65
CA ARG A 44 1.71 -12.22 12.63
C ARG A 44 3.09 -11.93 13.23
N ILE A 45 4.08 -11.62 12.37
CA ILE A 45 5.46 -11.39 12.81
C ILE A 45 5.74 -9.95 13.26
N ALA A 46 4.80 -9.03 13.06
CA ALA A 46 4.89 -7.65 13.53
C ALA A 46 4.62 -7.57 15.03
N LYS A 47 5.35 -6.74 15.76
CA LYS A 47 4.99 -6.33 17.12
C LYS A 47 3.76 -5.42 17.11
N PRO A 48 3.03 -5.30 18.23
CA PRO A 48 1.99 -4.27 18.37
C PRO A 48 2.57 -2.88 18.08
N GLY A 49 1.93 -2.11 17.21
CA GLY A 49 2.39 -0.78 16.81
C GLY A 49 3.53 -0.77 15.78
N ALA A 50 3.97 -1.91 15.28
CA ALA A 50 4.99 -1.99 14.23
C ALA A 50 4.53 -1.27 12.95
N LYS A 51 5.48 -0.68 12.23
CA LYS A 51 5.21 0.04 10.98
C LYS A 51 5.48 -0.83 9.76
N LEU A 52 4.57 -0.74 8.79
CA LEU A 52 4.72 -1.34 7.46
C LEU A 52 4.61 -0.25 6.41
N VAL A 53 5.67 -0.09 5.63
CA VAL A 53 5.73 0.86 4.53
C VAL A 53 5.65 0.11 3.22
N PHE A 54 4.62 0.40 2.44
CA PHE A 54 4.50 -0.02 1.06
C PHE A 54 4.90 1.11 0.11
N ARG A 55 5.67 0.77 -0.93
CA ARG A 55 5.87 1.60 -2.11
C ARG A 55 5.36 0.82 -3.31
N VAL A 56 4.41 1.40 -4.04
CA VAL A 56 3.77 0.75 -5.19
C VAL A 56 3.47 1.78 -6.29
N PRO A 57 3.47 1.40 -7.57
CA PRO A 57 2.99 2.28 -8.63
C PRO A 57 1.53 2.68 -8.38
N PHE A 58 1.17 3.92 -8.69
CA PHE A 58 -0.23 4.33 -8.60
C PHE A 58 -1.06 3.71 -9.73
N GLY A 59 -2.22 3.17 -9.41
CA GLY A 59 -3.01 2.35 -10.32
C GLY A 59 -3.44 2.99 -11.66
N SER A 60 -3.32 4.33 -11.81
CA SER A 60 -3.53 5.03 -13.07
C SER A 60 -2.23 5.55 -13.71
N SER A 61 -1.06 5.16 -13.19
CA SER A 61 0.21 5.42 -13.86
C SER A 61 0.49 4.36 -14.93
N ASP A 62 1.30 4.71 -15.92
CA ASP A 62 1.76 3.73 -16.92
C ASP A 62 2.64 2.66 -16.26
N ASP A 63 3.42 3.02 -15.25
CA ASP A 63 4.29 2.11 -14.50
C ASP A 63 3.51 0.98 -13.81
N ALA A 64 2.20 1.17 -13.54
CA ALA A 64 1.35 0.11 -13.03
C ALA A 64 1.00 -0.97 -14.07
N ASP A 65 1.21 -0.69 -15.36
CA ASP A 65 0.77 -1.54 -16.47
C ASP A 65 1.91 -2.04 -17.39
N VAL A 66 3.03 -1.31 -17.48
CA VAL A 66 4.09 -1.65 -18.44
C VAL A 66 4.88 -2.90 -18.04
N ASP A 67 4.94 -3.22 -16.77
CA ASP A 67 5.55 -4.47 -16.31
C ASP A 67 4.54 -5.61 -16.41
N PRO A 68 4.78 -6.64 -17.26
CA PRO A 68 3.85 -7.75 -17.45
C PRO A 68 3.69 -8.65 -16.22
N THR A 69 4.52 -8.48 -15.20
CA THR A 69 4.43 -9.22 -13.93
C THR A 69 3.57 -8.52 -12.88
N HIS A 70 3.09 -7.31 -13.16
CA HIS A 70 2.13 -6.61 -12.29
C HIS A 70 0.73 -7.25 -12.45
N VAL A 71 0.29 -7.93 -11.43
CA VAL A 71 -1.02 -8.59 -11.40
C VAL A 71 -2.11 -7.75 -10.73
N ARG A 72 -1.73 -6.65 -10.05
CA ARG A 72 -2.64 -5.78 -9.31
C ARG A 72 -2.31 -4.32 -9.45
N ARG A 73 -3.35 -3.48 -9.42
CA ARG A 73 -3.25 -2.02 -9.34
C ARG A 73 -3.70 -1.54 -7.99
N TYR A 74 -2.99 -0.56 -7.44
CA TYR A 74 -3.26 0.01 -6.13
C TYR A 74 -3.66 1.47 -6.23
N PHE A 75 -4.66 1.85 -5.42
CA PHE A 75 -5.16 3.21 -5.25
C PHE A 75 -5.17 3.56 -3.76
N THR A 76 -5.37 4.82 -3.41
CA THR A 76 -5.32 5.28 -2.01
C THR A 76 -6.16 4.44 -1.04
N ARG A 77 -7.34 3.99 -1.47
CA ARG A 77 -8.24 3.18 -0.65
C ARG A 77 -7.94 1.69 -0.65
N SER A 78 -6.99 1.22 -1.45
CA SER A 78 -6.64 -0.21 -1.51
C SER A 78 -6.09 -0.73 -0.17
N PHE A 79 -5.37 0.11 0.55
CA PHE A 79 -4.77 -0.25 1.84
C PHE A 79 -5.80 -0.42 2.97
N TRP A 80 -7.01 0.12 2.81
CA TRP A 80 -8.08 -0.07 3.79
C TRP A 80 -8.49 -1.54 3.93
N TYR A 81 -8.33 -2.35 2.89
CA TYR A 81 -8.60 -3.79 2.94
C TYR A 81 -7.64 -4.58 3.83
N PHE A 82 -6.62 -3.95 4.38
CA PHE A 82 -5.75 -4.55 5.40
C PHE A 82 -6.19 -4.25 6.84
N SER A 83 -7.29 -3.52 7.03
CA SER A 83 -7.90 -3.25 8.34
C SER A 83 -9.14 -4.11 8.58
N GLN A 84 -9.28 -4.66 9.80
CA GLN A 84 -10.50 -5.37 10.22
C GLN A 84 -11.74 -4.47 10.17
N LEU A 85 -11.58 -3.16 10.28
CA LEU A 85 -12.70 -2.23 10.26
C LEU A 85 -13.45 -2.19 8.94
N CYS A 86 -12.83 -2.63 7.82
CA CYS A 86 -13.51 -2.68 6.53
C CYS A 86 -14.44 -3.90 6.38
N TYR A 87 -14.29 -4.94 7.22
CA TYR A 87 -14.97 -6.23 7.08
C TYR A 87 -16.31 -6.26 7.84
N THR A 88 -17.23 -5.35 7.51
CA THR A 88 -18.57 -5.29 8.13
C THR A 88 -19.56 -6.25 7.45
N HIS A 89 -19.46 -6.39 6.12
CA HIS A 89 -20.49 -7.10 5.32
C HIS A 89 -19.92 -8.22 4.45
N PHE A 90 -18.61 -8.46 4.49
CA PHE A 90 -17.93 -9.49 3.72
C PHE A 90 -16.74 -10.04 4.51
N ASP A 91 -16.34 -11.26 4.21
CA ASP A 91 -15.17 -11.91 4.82
C ASP A 91 -14.37 -12.63 3.73
N TYR A 92 -13.12 -12.21 3.54
CA TYR A 92 -12.17 -12.86 2.63
C TYR A 92 -11.24 -13.83 3.35
N GLY A 93 -11.51 -14.13 4.62
CA GLY A 93 -10.66 -14.97 5.46
C GLY A 93 -9.41 -14.26 5.98
N TYR A 94 -9.32 -12.95 5.82
CA TYR A 94 -8.23 -12.14 6.35
C TYR A 94 -8.39 -11.92 7.85
N ARG A 95 -7.30 -12.09 8.63
CA ARG A 95 -7.30 -11.99 10.10
C ARG A 95 -6.21 -11.07 10.65
N GLY A 96 -5.46 -10.39 9.78
CA GLY A 96 -4.58 -9.32 10.18
C GLY A 96 -5.36 -8.01 10.45
N ASP A 97 -4.73 -7.04 11.09
CA ASP A 97 -5.31 -5.71 11.29
C ASP A 97 -4.22 -4.64 11.23
N TRP A 98 -4.20 -3.92 10.12
CA TRP A 98 -3.31 -2.80 9.88
C TRP A 98 -4.13 -1.52 9.72
N GLU A 99 -3.79 -0.50 10.48
CA GLU A 99 -4.38 0.82 10.35
C GLU A 99 -3.55 1.66 9.38
N THR A 100 -4.18 2.22 8.34
CA THR A 100 -3.49 3.10 7.41
C THR A 100 -3.30 4.48 8.05
N GLU A 101 -2.07 4.80 8.46
CA GLU A 101 -1.69 6.08 9.05
C GLU A 101 -1.64 7.18 7.99
N SER A 102 -0.96 6.91 6.87
CA SER A 102 -0.79 7.89 5.80
C SER A 102 -0.61 7.25 4.43
N VAL A 103 -0.99 8.01 3.39
CA VAL A 103 -0.64 7.72 2.00
C VAL A 103 -0.06 8.98 1.38
N VAL A 104 1.15 8.89 0.86
CA VAL A 104 1.83 9.96 0.12
C VAL A 104 1.74 9.66 -1.36
N LEU A 105 1.25 10.62 -2.14
CA LEU A 105 1.15 10.56 -3.59
C LEU A 105 2.32 11.31 -4.21
N THR A 106 3.19 10.62 -4.92
CA THR A 106 4.37 11.20 -5.56
C THR A 106 4.01 11.75 -6.93
N VAL A 107 4.24 13.05 -7.15
CA VAL A 107 3.94 13.77 -8.39
C VAL A 107 5.17 14.47 -8.95
N ASP A 108 5.20 14.66 -10.28
CA ASP A 108 6.28 15.39 -10.94
C ASP A 108 6.21 16.89 -10.61
N ALA A 109 7.21 17.40 -9.91
CA ALA A 109 7.32 18.81 -9.54
C ALA A 109 7.31 19.75 -10.75
N SER A 110 7.88 19.33 -11.89
CA SER A 110 7.93 20.16 -13.10
C SER A 110 6.54 20.44 -13.70
N ARG A 111 5.57 19.57 -13.47
CA ARG A 111 4.21 19.63 -14.01
C ARG A 111 3.17 20.16 -13.01
N HIS A 112 3.44 19.99 -11.72
CA HIS A 112 2.45 20.16 -10.68
C HIS A 112 2.86 21.15 -9.58
N ALA A 113 4.05 21.80 -9.69
CA ALA A 113 4.48 22.80 -8.73
C ALA A 113 3.46 23.96 -8.63
N GLY A 114 3.19 24.38 -7.38
CA GLY A 114 2.30 25.49 -7.10
C GLY A 114 0.79 25.19 -7.17
N LYS A 115 0.39 23.95 -7.49
CA LYS A 115 -1.01 23.53 -7.40
C LYS A 115 -1.36 23.22 -5.95
N ASP A 116 -2.57 23.62 -5.54
CA ASP A 116 -3.14 23.24 -4.26
C ASP A 116 -3.61 21.77 -4.24
N PHE A 117 -3.91 21.27 -3.05
CA PHE A 117 -4.30 19.88 -2.83
C PHE A 117 -5.56 19.48 -3.60
N ASP A 118 -6.59 20.32 -3.61
CA ASP A 118 -7.88 20.01 -4.23
C ASP A 118 -7.77 19.96 -5.76
N SER A 119 -7.04 20.90 -6.36
CA SER A 119 -6.73 20.92 -7.79
C SER A 119 -5.95 19.68 -8.23
N LEU A 120 -4.96 19.25 -7.44
CA LEU A 120 -4.22 18.02 -7.71
C LEU A 120 -5.11 16.79 -7.60
N MET A 121 -5.94 16.72 -6.57
CA MET A 121 -6.87 15.59 -6.39
C MET A 121 -7.89 15.47 -7.52
N GLU A 122 -8.36 16.60 -8.09
CA GLU A 122 -9.25 16.59 -9.25
C GLU A 122 -8.51 16.02 -10.49
N GLU A 123 -7.26 16.42 -10.70
CA GLU A 123 -6.44 15.84 -11.77
C GLU A 123 -6.20 14.33 -11.56
N VAL A 124 -5.91 13.88 -10.33
CA VAL A 124 -5.73 12.46 -10.01
C VAL A 124 -6.99 11.64 -10.32
N ARG A 125 -8.18 12.21 -10.10
CA ARG A 125 -9.46 11.54 -10.39
C ARG A 125 -9.78 11.45 -11.88
N SER A 126 -9.32 12.43 -12.67
CA SER A 126 -9.75 12.60 -14.06
C SER A 126 -8.67 12.26 -15.10
N ARG A 127 -7.40 12.11 -14.70
CA ARG A 127 -6.27 11.93 -15.62
C ARG A 127 -5.37 10.78 -15.22
N ARG A 128 -4.68 10.19 -16.20
CA ARG A 128 -3.59 9.23 -15.98
C ARG A 128 -2.26 9.98 -15.75
N ASN A 129 -1.30 9.27 -15.15
CA ASN A 129 0.09 9.73 -15.01
C ASN A 129 0.26 11.05 -14.23
N VAL A 130 -0.70 11.40 -13.37
CA VAL A 130 -0.56 12.51 -12.42
C VAL A 130 0.27 12.07 -11.23
N VAL A 131 -0.12 10.96 -10.62
CA VAL A 131 0.62 10.27 -9.56
C VAL A 131 1.45 9.16 -10.18
N LEU A 132 2.71 9.10 -9.81
CA LEU A 132 3.67 8.10 -10.29
C LEU A 132 3.67 6.88 -9.35
N GLU A 133 3.87 7.13 -8.08
CA GLU A 133 4.04 6.15 -7.02
C GLU A 133 3.23 6.58 -5.79
N MET A 134 2.83 5.58 -5.00
CA MET A 134 2.29 5.79 -3.66
C MET A 134 3.22 5.21 -2.61
N ILE A 135 3.31 5.91 -1.48
CA ILE A 135 3.96 5.42 -0.27
C ILE A 135 2.90 5.36 0.81
N ALA A 136 2.50 4.16 1.21
CA ALA A 136 1.51 3.95 2.27
C ALA A 136 2.20 3.47 3.54
N THR A 137 1.93 4.15 4.65
CA THR A 137 2.40 3.75 5.99
C THR A 137 1.22 3.19 6.77
N LEU A 138 1.38 1.95 7.24
CA LEU A 138 0.40 1.24 8.04
C LEU A 138 1.00 0.91 9.41
N VAL A 139 0.13 0.80 10.42
CA VAL A 139 0.51 0.47 11.80
C VAL A 139 -0.22 -0.81 12.22
N ALA A 140 0.52 -1.77 12.78
CA ALA A 140 -0.03 -3.03 13.27
C ALA A 140 -0.91 -2.81 14.50
N VAL A 141 -2.18 -3.19 14.42
CA VAL A 141 -3.13 -3.18 15.54
C VAL A 141 -3.21 -4.58 16.13
N LYS A 142 -2.73 -4.73 17.36
CA LYS A 142 -2.75 -6.01 18.08
C LYS A 142 -3.23 -5.83 19.52
N PRO A 143 -4.16 -6.67 19.99
CA PRO A 143 -4.86 -7.71 19.21
C PRO A 143 -5.68 -7.10 18.06
N ALA A 144 -5.91 -7.89 17.01
CA ALA A 144 -6.76 -7.47 15.89
C ALA A 144 -8.17 -7.12 16.40
N ARG A 145 -8.74 -6.04 15.86
CA ARG A 145 -10.08 -5.56 16.22
C ARG A 145 -11.15 -6.52 15.66
N GLU A 146 -12.34 -6.46 16.26
CA GLU A 146 -13.51 -7.14 15.69
C GLU A 146 -13.93 -6.45 14.37
N PRO A 147 -14.36 -7.22 13.37
CA PRO A 147 -14.82 -6.69 12.09
C PRO A 147 -15.87 -5.58 12.25
N GLY A 148 -15.62 -4.41 11.65
CA GLY A 148 -16.57 -3.29 11.68
C GLY A 148 -16.86 -2.70 13.06
N SER A 149 -16.05 -2.98 14.08
CA SER A 149 -16.30 -2.56 15.47
C SER A 149 -16.25 -1.05 15.69
N ALA A 150 -15.63 -0.30 14.81
CA ALA A 150 -15.50 1.15 14.89
C ALA A 150 -15.36 1.77 13.50
N GLN A 151 -15.54 3.09 13.41
CA GLN A 151 -15.20 3.83 12.20
C GLN A 151 -13.68 3.94 12.07
N ALA A 152 -13.14 3.68 10.87
CA ALA A 152 -11.72 3.89 10.61
C ALA A 152 -11.33 5.35 10.85
N PRO A 153 -10.20 5.62 11.53
CA PRO A 153 -9.69 6.97 11.67
C PRO A 153 -9.38 7.57 10.30
N PRO A 154 -9.40 8.90 10.18
CA PRO A 154 -9.08 9.55 8.92
C PRO A 154 -7.60 9.28 8.56
N MET A 155 -7.39 8.68 7.41
CA MET A 155 -6.06 8.51 6.82
C MET A 155 -5.52 9.87 6.36
N ARG A 156 -4.26 10.17 6.71
CA ARG A 156 -3.57 11.37 6.21
C ARG A 156 -3.16 11.14 4.74
N LEU A 157 -3.63 12.01 3.86
CA LEU A 157 -3.30 11.99 2.43
C LEU A 157 -2.46 13.22 2.09
N GLU A 158 -1.30 13.00 1.48
CA GLU A 158 -0.32 14.05 1.17
C GLU A 158 0.22 13.92 -0.25
N PHE A 159 0.69 15.03 -0.82
CA PHE A 159 1.44 15.04 -2.07
C PHE A 159 2.93 15.28 -1.80
N GLN A 160 3.78 14.49 -2.45
CA GLN A 160 5.22 14.68 -2.50
C GLN A 160 5.62 15.06 -3.92
N HIS A 161 6.20 16.26 -4.08
CA HIS A 161 6.73 16.72 -5.36
C HIS A 161 8.19 16.25 -5.52
N VAL A 162 8.44 15.48 -6.58
CA VAL A 162 9.78 14.98 -6.91
C VAL A 162 10.25 15.56 -8.22
N GLN A 163 11.54 15.83 -8.33
CA GLN A 163 12.19 16.20 -9.60
C GLN A 163 12.47 14.90 -10.36
N LEU A 164 11.79 14.69 -11.48
CA LEU A 164 12.17 13.61 -12.38
C LEU A 164 13.42 14.03 -13.14
N GLY A 165 14.43 13.19 -13.15
CA GLY A 165 15.55 13.35 -14.09
C GLY A 165 15.06 13.33 -15.54
N PRO A 166 15.86 13.80 -16.51
CA PRO A 166 15.49 13.73 -17.92
C PRO A 166 15.14 12.28 -18.26
N ARG A 167 13.87 12.05 -18.67
CA ARG A 167 13.50 10.74 -19.22
C ARG A 167 14.41 10.48 -20.40
N HIS A 168 15.07 9.33 -20.42
CA HIS A 168 15.63 8.86 -21.66
C HIS A 168 14.46 8.77 -22.66
N SER A 169 14.45 9.73 -23.61
CA SER A 169 13.48 9.74 -24.70
C SER A 169 13.51 8.36 -25.34
N ASP A 170 12.35 7.72 -25.44
CA ASP A 170 12.14 6.51 -26.19
C ASP A 170 12.81 6.66 -27.56
N ARG A 171 13.85 5.85 -27.78
CA ARG A 171 14.46 5.68 -29.11
C ARG A 171 13.93 4.40 -29.70
#